data_760509144073420180af735a561e9e9f
#
_entry.id   760509144073420180af735a561e9e9f
#
_cell.length_a   1.000
_cell.length_b   1.000
_cell.length_c   1.000
_cell.angle_alpha   90.00
_cell.angle_beta   90.00
_cell.angle_gamma   90.00
#
_symmetry.space_group_name_H-M   'P 1'
#
loop_
_entity.id
_entity.type
_entity.pdbx_description
1 polymer ?
#
loop_
_entity_poly.entity_id
_entity_poly.type
_entity_poly.pdbx_seq_one_letter_code
_entity_poly.pdbx_strand_id
1 'polypeptide(L)'
;MISDEGKIGMAQIIYSNVMGIRTTAQFNAKITGLDPGKKELWASDNLDKFTFSQDKQDFHAANCSIELSEDGSTYHIKSSLNKSCVVDLKFTRTAPGFQVGKTGSSNFGTDPAKPWGRMRHAFWPRCKVEGQMLTQSGPVNFGGRGMFAHALQGMKPHFAGRSLMWCYGVGRRSR
;
A
#
# COMPACT_ATOMS: atom_id res chain seq x y z
N MET A 1 -1.66 2.49 -8.17
CA MET A 1 -2.81 2.35 -9.09
C MET A 1 -2.72 3.36 -10.21
N ILE A 2 -3.31 3.03 -11.33
CA ILE A 2 -3.38 3.88 -12.52
C ILE A 2 -4.84 3.85 -12.99
N SER A 3 -5.48 5.03 -13.10
CA SER A 3 -6.84 5.13 -13.64
C SER A 3 -6.85 4.95 -15.16
N ASP A 4 -8.02 4.64 -15.71
CA ASP A 4 -8.19 4.55 -17.18
C ASP A 4 -7.97 5.89 -17.88
N GLU A 5 -8.06 7.00 -17.14
CA GLU A 5 -7.74 8.36 -17.59
C GLU A 5 -6.23 8.71 -17.48
N GLY A 6 -5.39 7.77 -17.02
CA GLY A 6 -3.93 7.96 -16.88
C GLY A 6 -3.47 8.63 -15.58
N LYS A 7 -4.35 8.90 -14.63
CA LYS A 7 -3.98 9.42 -13.30
C LYS A 7 -3.30 8.32 -12.49
N ILE A 8 -2.26 8.69 -11.74
CA ILE A 8 -1.52 7.76 -10.88
C ILE A 8 -1.87 8.07 -9.43
N GLY A 9 -2.24 7.05 -8.66
CA GLY A 9 -2.58 7.18 -7.25
C GLY A 9 -1.85 6.16 -6.38
N MET A 10 -1.71 6.52 -5.11
CA MET A 10 -1.21 5.65 -4.05
C MET A 10 -2.02 5.90 -2.78
N ALA A 11 -2.40 4.81 -2.10
CA ALA A 11 -2.89 4.82 -0.73
C ALA A 11 -2.07 3.79 0.05
N GLN A 12 -1.55 4.17 1.21
CA GLN A 12 -0.61 3.35 1.97
C GLN A 12 -0.79 3.55 3.46
N ILE A 13 -0.71 2.46 4.23
CA ILE A 13 -0.49 2.50 5.67
C ILE A 13 0.95 2.08 5.94
N ILE A 14 1.67 2.91 6.69
CA ILE A 14 2.99 2.60 7.23
C ILE A 14 2.83 2.35 8.72
N TYR A 15 3.17 1.15 9.16
CA TYR A 15 3.23 0.77 10.56
C TYR A 15 4.70 0.60 10.94
N SER A 16 5.10 1.19 12.05
CA SER A 16 6.45 1.07 12.58
C SER A 16 6.42 0.75 14.07
N ASN A 17 7.14 -0.29 14.45
CA ASN A 17 7.41 -0.63 15.84
C ASN A 17 8.91 -0.59 16.06
N VAL A 18 9.37 0.44 16.75
CA VAL A 18 10.80 0.62 17.04
C VAL A 18 11.13 -0.05 18.36
N MET A 19 11.75 -1.22 18.28
CA MET A 19 12.26 -2.00 19.43
C MET A 19 11.23 -2.29 20.54
N GLY A 20 9.95 -2.30 20.20
CA GLY A 20 8.86 -2.47 21.19
C GLY A 20 8.55 -1.25 22.04
N ILE A 21 9.35 -0.18 21.93
CA ILE A 21 9.22 1.02 22.79
C ILE A 21 8.19 1.99 22.23
N ARG A 22 8.20 2.18 20.92
CA ARG A 22 7.31 3.11 20.24
C ARG A 22 6.68 2.48 19.01
N THR A 23 5.38 2.50 19.00
CA THR A 23 4.59 2.05 17.85
C THR A 23 3.89 3.24 17.22
N THR A 24 4.01 3.39 15.92
CA THR A 24 3.36 4.44 15.15
C THR A 24 2.69 3.84 13.92
N ALA A 25 1.59 4.42 13.50
CA ALA A 25 0.99 4.15 12.22
C ALA A 25 0.68 5.46 11.50
N GLN A 26 0.76 5.46 10.19
CA GLN A 26 0.57 6.63 9.35
C GLN A 26 -0.14 6.22 8.07
N PHE A 27 -1.13 7.02 7.65
CA PHE A 27 -1.77 6.89 6.36
C PHE A 27 -1.20 7.91 5.39
N ASN A 28 -0.84 7.46 4.20
CA ASN A 28 -0.36 8.31 3.12
C ASN A 28 -1.23 8.12 1.88
N ALA A 29 -1.58 9.24 1.23
CA ALA A 29 -2.22 9.24 -0.07
C ALA A 29 -1.50 10.18 -1.03
N LYS A 30 -1.35 9.76 -2.28
CA LYS A 30 -0.73 10.55 -3.34
C LYS A 30 -1.53 10.45 -4.62
N ILE A 31 -1.65 11.57 -5.33
CA ILE A 31 -2.21 11.62 -6.69
C ILE A 31 -1.27 12.44 -7.56
N THR A 32 -0.90 11.89 -8.71
CA THR A 32 -0.13 12.57 -9.76
C THR A 32 -0.80 12.40 -11.12
N GLY A 33 -0.38 13.17 -12.12
CA GLY A 33 -0.98 13.11 -13.45
C GLY A 33 -2.37 13.74 -13.50
N LEU A 34 -2.61 14.74 -12.68
CA LEU A 34 -3.81 15.58 -12.76
C LEU A 34 -3.73 16.52 -13.97
N ASP A 35 -4.88 17.08 -14.34
CA ASP A 35 -4.97 18.03 -15.45
C ASP A 35 -3.98 19.21 -15.28
N PRO A 36 -3.50 19.80 -16.37
CA PRO A 36 -2.61 20.96 -16.32
C PRO A 36 -3.14 22.06 -15.41
N GLY A 37 -2.30 22.57 -14.52
CA GLY A 37 -2.65 23.59 -13.54
C GLY A 37 -3.24 23.09 -12.22
N LYS A 38 -3.58 21.81 -12.09
CA LYS A 38 -3.96 21.20 -10.79
C LYS A 38 -2.71 20.75 -10.04
N LYS A 39 -2.66 21.04 -8.74
CA LYS A 39 -1.57 20.58 -7.88
C LYS A 39 -1.68 19.08 -7.63
N GLU A 40 -0.57 18.39 -7.70
CA GLU A 40 -0.46 17.02 -7.18
C GLU A 40 -0.86 16.98 -5.71
N LEU A 41 -1.53 15.91 -5.33
CA LEU A 41 -1.91 15.69 -3.94
C LEU A 41 -0.85 14.84 -3.24
N TRP A 42 -0.45 15.29 -2.07
CA TRP A 42 0.24 14.49 -1.07
C TRP A 42 -0.43 14.74 0.28
N ALA A 43 -0.99 13.70 0.88
CA ALA A 43 -1.54 13.71 2.22
C ALA A 43 -0.81 12.66 3.07
N SER A 44 -0.52 13.01 4.33
CA SER A 44 0.21 12.18 5.26
C SER A 44 -0.26 12.48 6.68
N ASP A 45 -0.94 11.52 7.30
CA ASP A 45 -1.60 11.68 8.58
C ASP A 45 -1.22 10.57 9.55
N ASN A 46 -0.92 10.93 10.78
CA ASN A 46 -0.71 9.96 11.86
C ASN A 46 -2.03 9.31 12.25
N LEU A 47 -1.98 8.02 12.53
CA LEU A 47 -3.13 7.22 12.93
C LEU A 47 -3.11 6.96 14.42
N ASP A 48 -4.21 7.28 15.08
CA ASP A 48 -4.43 6.98 16.49
C ASP A 48 -5.34 5.75 16.64
N LYS A 49 -5.23 5.06 17.78
CA LYS A 49 -6.10 3.94 18.18
C LYS A 49 -6.25 2.88 17.10
N PHE A 50 -5.13 2.45 16.53
CA PHE A 50 -5.14 1.45 15.47
C PHE A 50 -5.00 0.03 16.02
N THR A 51 -5.59 -0.91 15.30
CA THR A 51 -5.55 -2.36 15.55
C THR A 51 -5.38 -3.13 14.26
N PHE A 52 -4.88 -4.37 14.39
CA PHE A 52 -4.85 -5.35 13.30
C PHE A 52 -5.76 -6.52 13.65
N SER A 53 -6.33 -7.17 12.64
CA SER A 53 -6.91 -8.50 12.79
C SER A 53 -5.86 -9.50 13.29
N GLN A 54 -6.31 -10.64 13.82
CA GLN A 54 -5.42 -11.67 14.36
C GLN A 54 -4.42 -12.19 13.30
N ASP A 55 -4.86 -12.32 12.07
CA ASP A 55 -4.05 -12.74 10.91
C ASP A 55 -3.28 -11.59 10.25
N LYS A 56 -3.48 -10.35 10.76
CA LYS A 56 -2.87 -9.11 10.25
C LYS A 56 -3.20 -8.80 8.79
N GLN A 57 -4.33 -9.27 8.30
CA GLN A 57 -4.81 -8.95 6.96
C GLN A 57 -5.65 -7.68 6.96
N ASP A 58 -6.33 -7.38 8.08
CA ASP A 58 -7.10 -6.14 8.24
C ASP A 58 -6.40 -5.16 9.16
N PHE A 59 -6.64 -3.90 8.89
CA PHE A 59 -6.18 -2.78 9.70
C PHE A 59 -7.33 -1.82 9.94
N HIS A 60 -7.51 -1.39 11.19
CA HIS A 60 -8.51 -0.44 11.61
C HIS A 60 -7.90 0.67 12.45
N ALA A 61 -8.30 1.90 12.19
CA ALA A 61 -8.03 3.09 13.01
C ALA A 61 -9.30 3.96 13.07
N ALA A 62 -9.30 5.04 13.84
CA ALA A 62 -10.49 5.84 14.09
C ALA A 62 -11.25 6.29 12.81
N ASN A 63 -10.52 6.66 11.75
CA ASN A 63 -11.11 7.13 10.49
C ASN A 63 -10.39 6.54 9.26
N CYS A 64 -9.80 5.35 9.43
CA CYS A 64 -9.07 4.67 8.36
C CYS A 64 -9.16 3.16 8.53
N SER A 65 -9.43 2.45 7.43
CA SER A 65 -9.37 0.99 7.42
C SER A 65 -8.79 0.44 6.13
N ILE A 66 -8.23 -0.76 6.23
CA ILE A 66 -7.94 -1.67 5.11
C ILE A 66 -8.55 -3.01 5.51
N GLU A 67 -9.48 -3.49 4.74
CA GLU A 67 -10.24 -4.70 5.05
C GLU A 67 -10.23 -5.67 3.87
N LEU A 68 -9.95 -6.93 4.15
CA LEU A 68 -10.03 -8.01 3.17
C LEU A 68 -11.45 -8.57 3.14
N SER A 69 -12.00 -8.75 1.96
CA SER A 69 -13.30 -9.42 1.79
C SER A 69 -13.25 -10.87 2.27
N GLU A 70 -14.38 -11.41 2.70
CA GLU A 70 -14.49 -12.79 3.21
C GLU A 70 -13.98 -13.85 2.23
N ASP A 71 -14.16 -13.62 0.93
CA ASP A 71 -13.66 -14.51 -0.14
C ASP A 71 -12.16 -14.32 -0.43
N GLY A 72 -11.48 -13.40 0.27
CA GLY A 72 -10.06 -13.12 0.11
C GLY A 72 -9.67 -12.55 -1.26
N SER A 73 -10.61 -11.96 -2.00
CA SER A 73 -10.38 -11.47 -3.36
C SER A 73 -10.21 -9.96 -3.47
N THR A 74 -10.72 -9.20 -2.51
CA THR A 74 -10.81 -7.74 -2.60
C THR A 74 -10.36 -7.07 -1.31
N TYR A 75 -9.45 -6.10 -1.41
CA TYR A 75 -9.16 -5.15 -0.33
C TYR A 75 -9.99 -3.88 -0.50
N HIS A 76 -10.66 -3.48 0.56
CA HIS A 76 -11.33 -2.20 0.66
C HIS A 76 -10.52 -1.25 1.53
N ILE A 77 -10.14 -0.10 0.98
CA ILE A 77 -9.33 0.91 1.65
C ILE A 77 -10.18 2.16 1.82
N LYS A 78 -10.39 2.56 3.07
CA LYS A 78 -11.12 3.77 3.43
C LYS A 78 -10.29 4.68 4.30
N SER A 79 -10.38 5.99 4.06
CA SER A 79 -9.81 6.99 4.94
C SER A 79 -10.60 8.30 4.86
N SER A 80 -10.99 8.83 6.00
CA SER A 80 -11.60 10.15 6.15
C SER A 80 -10.83 11.02 7.17
N LEU A 81 -9.54 10.75 7.34
CA LEU A 81 -8.66 11.43 8.29
C LEU A 81 -8.45 12.90 7.95
N ASN A 82 -8.30 13.16 6.66
CA ASN A 82 -7.95 14.48 6.17
C ASN A 82 -9.07 15.02 5.27
N LYS A 83 -9.59 16.20 5.60
CA LYS A 83 -10.62 16.87 4.78
C LYS A 83 -10.13 17.19 3.36
N SER A 84 -8.82 17.22 3.17
CA SER A 84 -8.20 17.46 1.84
C SER A 84 -8.11 16.19 0.98
N CYS A 85 -8.28 15.01 1.59
CA CYS A 85 -8.21 13.74 0.88
C CYS A 85 -9.03 12.66 1.61
N VAL A 86 -10.22 12.39 1.11
CA VAL A 86 -11.02 11.24 1.55
C VAL A 86 -10.84 10.12 0.52
N VAL A 87 -10.57 8.92 1.00
CA VAL A 87 -10.27 7.76 0.16
C VAL A 87 -11.33 6.69 0.33
N ASP A 88 -11.84 6.17 -0.78
CA ASP A 88 -12.70 4.99 -0.85
C ASP A 88 -12.33 4.19 -2.10
N LEU A 89 -11.54 3.13 -1.92
CA LEU A 89 -10.95 2.36 -3.01
C LEU A 89 -11.10 0.87 -2.78
N LYS A 90 -11.44 0.14 -3.82
CA LYS A 90 -11.46 -1.32 -3.85
C LYS A 90 -10.40 -1.85 -4.80
N PHE A 91 -9.62 -2.82 -4.34
CA PHE A 91 -8.62 -3.53 -5.11
C PHE A 91 -9.01 -4.99 -5.22
N THR A 92 -9.62 -5.37 -6.33
CA THR A 92 -10.00 -6.76 -6.60
C THR A 92 -8.89 -7.46 -7.37
N ARG A 93 -8.40 -8.56 -6.82
CA ARG A 93 -7.34 -9.37 -7.42
C ARG A 93 -7.80 -10.01 -8.73
N THR A 94 -7.06 -9.78 -9.82
CA THR A 94 -7.35 -10.33 -11.16
C THR A 94 -6.28 -11.30 -11.65
N ALA A 95 -5.23 -11.54 -10.85
CA ALA A 95 -4.21 -12.55 -11.10
C ALA A 95 -3.77 -13.17 -9.76
N PRO A 96 -3.20 -14.37 -9.76
CA PRO A 96 -2.69 -14.99 -8.55
C PRO A 96 -1.72 -14.08 -7.81
N GLY A 97 -1.85 -14.00 -6.48
CA GLY A 97 -0.87 -13.35 -5.63
C GLY A 97 0.43 -14.17 -5.57
N PHE A 98 1.52 -13.51 -5.25
CA PHE A 98 2.79 -14.19 -5.03
C PHE A 98 3.56 -13.59 -3.85
N GLN A 99 4.49 -14.36 -3.32
CA GLN A 99 5.44 -13.96 -2.28
C GLN A 99 6.86 -14.06 -2.81
N VAL A 100 7.74 -13.18 -2.35
CA VAL A 100 9.16 -13.22 -2.72
C VAL A 100 9.86 -14.37 -2.00
N GLY A 101 10.61 -15.20 -2.73
CA GLY A 101 11.31 -16.37 -2.22
C GLY A 101 10.38 -17.53 -1.89
N LYS A 102 10.97 -18.66 -1.44
CA LYS A 102 10.22 -19.91 -1.15
C LYS A 102 9.22 -19.77 -0.01
N THR A 103 9.55 -18.96 1.00
CA THR A 103 8.76 -18.77 2.24
C THR A 103 8.12 -17.40 2.33
N GLY A 104 8.19 -16.59 1.30
CA GLY A 104 7.78 -15.18 1.32
C GLY A 104 8.74 -14.27 2.09
N SER A 105 9.88 -14.78 2.55
CA SER A 105 10.84 -14.02 3.37
C SER A 105 12.24 -14.11 2.79
N SER A 106 12.93 -12.98 2.84
CA SER A 106 14.37 -12.86 2.58
C SER A 106 15.07 -12.59 3.92
N ASN A 107 16.06 -13.38 4.23
CA ASN A 107 16.90 -13.21 5.41
C ASN A 107 18.23 -12.58 5.02
N PHE A 108 18.75 -11.70 5.85
CA PHE A 108 20.00 -10.99 5.66
C PHE A 108 21.01 -11.39 6.75
N GLY A 109 22.22 -11.70 6.34
CA GLY A 109 23.31 -12.13 7.21
C GLY A 109 24.14 -13.23 6.56
N THR A 110 25.30 -13.48 7.12
CA THR A 110 26.21 -14.55 6.68
C THR A 110 25.79 -15.92 7.22
N ASP A 111 25.09 -15.95 8.36
CA ASP A 111 24.54 -17.16 8.98
C ASP A 111 23.03 -17.22 8.76
N PRO A 112 22.53 -18.14 7.92
CA PRO A 112 21.08 -18.29 7.69
C PRO A 112 20.27 -18.63 8.95
N ALA A 113 20.88 -19.23 9.97
CA ALA A 113 20.23 -19.57 11.22
C ALA A 113 20.10 -18.36 12.17
N LYS A 114 20.94 -17.34 11.98
CA LYS A 114 20.98 -16.13 12.81
C LYS A 114 20.98 -14.86 11.93
N PRO A 115 19.95 -14.62 11.12
CA PRO A 115 19.90 -13.45 10.28
C PRO A 115 19.82 -12.17 11.15
N TRP A 116 20.57 -11.15 10.79
CA TRP A 116 20.47 -9.84 11.43
C TRP A 116 19.30 -9.00 10.94
N GLY A 117 18.66 -9.42 9.86
CA GLY A 117 17.48 -8.76 9.31
C GLY A 117 16.62 -9.71 8.50
N ARG A 118 15.34 -9.40 8.45
CA ARG A 118 14.33 -10.17 7.69
C ARG A 118 13.39 -9.22 6.97
N MET A 119 13.05 -9.58 5.74
CA MET A 119 12.07 -8.86 4.93
C MET A 119 11.06 -9.85 4.36
N ARG A 120 9.79 -9.51 4.41
CA ARG A 120 8.72 -10.28 3.77
C ARG A 120 7.97 -9.37 2.81
N HIS A 121 7.78 -9.83 1.58
CA HIS A 121 6.96 -9.16 0.60
C HIS A 121 5.95 -10.14 -0.01
N ALA A 122 4.70 -9.71 -0.03
CA ALA A 122 3.61 -10.38 -0.72
C ALA A 122 2.91 -9.37 -1.63
N PHE A 123 2.50 -9.82 -2.80
CA PHE A 123 1.94 -8.96 -3.84
C PHE A 123 0.70 -9.56 -4.46
N TRP A 124 -0.27 -8.71 -4.75
CA TRP A 124 -1.26 -8.91 -5.79
C TRP A 124 -0.81 -8.07 -7.00
N PRO A 125 -0.15 -8.68 -7.98
CA PRO A 125 0.53 -7.94 -9.05
C PRO A 125 -0.45 -7.26 -10.00
N ARG A 126 -1.69 -7.76 -10.06
CA ARG A 126 -2.76 -7.22 -10.89
C ARG A 126 -4.06 -7.17 -10.11
N CYS A 127 -4.57 -5.96 -9.96
CA CYS A 127 -5.88 -5.69 -9.40
C CYS A 127 -6.69 -4.82 -10.37
N LYS A 128 -7.98 -5.10 -10.47
CA LYS A 128 -8.97 -4.11 -10.87
C LYS A 128 -9.09 -3.14 -9.72
N VAL A 129 -9.07 -1.85 -10.02
CA VAL A 129 -9.27 -0.79 -9.02
C VAL A 129 -10.58 -0.09 -9.33
N GLU A 130 -11.38 0.15 -8.28
CA GLU A 130 -12.64 0.88 -8.34
C GLU A 130 -12.70 1.85 -7.16
N GLY A 131 -13.42 2.95 -7.34
CA GLY A 131 -13.61 3.96 -6.31
C GLY A 131 -12.91 5.27 -6.62
N GLN A 132 -12.78 6.10 -5.61
CA GLN A 132 -12.34 7.48 -5.78
C GLN A 132 -11.54 8.01 -4.59
N MET A 133 -10.80 9.05 -4.86
CA MET A 133 -10.25 9.95 -3.84
C MET A 133 -10.90 11.32 -3.98
N LEU A 134 -11.60 11.76 -2.92
CA LEU A 134 -12.18 13.09 -2.89
C LEU A 134 -11.10 14.07 -2.43
N THR A 135 -10.80 15.06 -3.27
CA THR A 135 -9.82 16.12 -3.00
C THR A 135 -10.52 17.47 -2.85
N GLN A 136 -9.79 18.49 -2.43
CA GLN A 136 -10.29 19.86 -2.40
C GLN A 136 -10.71 20.37 -3.79
N SER A 137 -10.13 19.81 -4.86
CA SER A 137 -10.46 20.14 -6.25
C SER A 137 -11.57 19.26 -6.84
N GLY A 138 -12.23 18.46 -5.99
CA GLY A 138 -13.28 17.54 -6.39
C GLY A 138 -12.86 16.07 -6.39
N PRO A 139 -13.76 15.16 -6.78
CA PRO A 139 -13.49 13.74 -6.82
C PRO A 139 -12.54 13.38 -7.97
N VAL A 140 -11.62 12.46 -7.69
CA VAL A 140 -10.73 11.84 -8.67
C VAL A 140 -11.07 10.36 -8.73
N ASN A 141 -11.65 9.91 -9.84
CA ASN A 141 -12.00 8.53 -10.07
C ASN A 141 -10.73 7.72 -10.38
N PHE A 142 -10.60 6.55 -9.71
CA PHE A 142 -9.51 5.60 -9.92
C PHE A 142 -9.99 4.28 -10.51
N GLY A 143 -11.13 4.26 -11.20
CA GLY A 143 -11.49 3.12 -12.04
C GLY A 143 -10.35 2.80 -13.00
N GLY A 144 -9.83 1.55 -12.93
CA GLY A 144 -8.68 1.16 -13.72
C GLY A 144 -7.94 -0.04 -13.11
N ARG A 145 -6.62 0.05 -13.01
CA ARG A 145 -5.76 -1.07 -12.59
C ARG A 145 -4.74 -0.65 -11.54
N GLY A 146 -4.30 -1.64 -10.77
CA GLY A 146 -3.30 -1.40 -9.74
C GLY A 146 -2.60 -2.68 -9.31
N MET A 147 -1.80 -2.54 -8.29
CA MET A 147 -1.25 -3.62 -7.50
C MET A 147 -1.49 -3.35 -6.02
N PHE A 148 -1.57 -4.41 -5.24
CA PHE A 148 -1.54 -4.34 -3.79
C PHE A 148 -0.25 -5.01 -3.30
N ALA A 149 0.41 -4.40 -2.34
CA ALA A 149 1.63 -4.91 -1.75
C ALA A 149 1.56 -4.88 -0.23
N HIS A 150 1.93 -5.99 0.40
CA HIS A 150 2.14 -6.08 1.82
C HIS A 150 3.62 -6.36 2.08
N ALA A 151 4.28 -5.42 2.76
CA ALA A 151 5.69 -5.51 3.09
C ALA A 151 5.87 -5.47 4.61
N LEU A 152 6.69 -6.38 5.13
CA LEU A 152 7.12 -6.39 6.53
C LEU A 152 8.64 -6.37 6.57
N GLN A 153 9.21 -5.37 7.24
CA GLN A 153 10.66 -5.21 7.39
C GLN A 153 11.03 -5.34 8.86
N GLY A 154 11.72 -6.40 9.21
CA GLY A 154 12.29 -6.64 10.54
C GLY A 154 13.78 -6.29 10.59
N MET A 155 14.16 -5.11 10.07
CA MET A 155 15.54 -4.65 10.05
C MET A 155 15.62 -3.13 9.96
N LYS A 156 16.81 -2.59 10.24
CA LYS A 156 17.10 -1.18 9.96
C LYS A 156 17.37 -1.03 8.45
N PRO A 157 16.59 -0.24 7.72
CA PRO A 157 16.68 -0.15 6.24
C PRO A 157 18.07 0.23 5.73
N HIS A 158 18.81 1.06 6.46
CA HIS A 158 20.16 1.52 6.08
C HIS A 158 21.23 0.43 6.13
N PHE A 159 20.97 -0.72 6.78
CA PHE A 159 21.87 -1.87 6.72
C PHE A 159 21.61 -2.76 5.50
N ALA A 160 20.41 -2.68 4.92
CA ALA A 160 19.98 -3.60 3.86
C ALA A 160 20.27 -3.08 2.45
N GLY A 161 20.47 -1.80 2.24
CA GLY A 161 20.65 -1.26 0.89
C GLY A 161 21.30 0.12 0.84
N ARG A 162 22.21 0.28 -0.10
CA ARG A 162 22.77 1.58 -0.47
C ARG A 162 21.80 2.41 -1.32
N SER A 163 20.90 1.74 -2.05
CA SER A 163 19.85 2.37 -2.84
C SER A 163 18.65 1.44 -2.96
N LEU A 164 17.46 2.02 -3.03
CA LEU A 164 16.20 1.32 -3.21
C LEU A 164 15.54 1.88 -4.45
N MET A 165 15.40 1.04 -5.49
CA MET A 165 14.72 1.41 -6.71
C MET A 165 13.45 0.57 -6.86
N TRP A 166 12.31 1.23 -7.06
CA TRP A 166 11.04 0.60 -7.38
C TRP A 166 10.73 0.81 -8.86
N CYS A 167 10.57 -0.29 -9.58
CA CYS A 167 10.11 -0.27 -10.95
C CYS A 167 8.72 -0.92 -11.05
N TYR A 168 7.75 -0.20 -11.57
CA TYR A 168 6.43 -0.72 -11.89
C TYR A 168 6.20 -0.61 -13.39
N GLY A 169 6.19 -1.74 -14.07
CA GLY A 169 5.94 -1.84 -15.50
C GLY A 169 4.54 -2.38 -15.78
N VAL A 170 3.72 -1.63 -16.51
CA VAL A 170 2.44 -2.11 -17.05
C VAL A 170 2.64 -2.42 -18.53
N GLY A 171 2.93 -3.70 -18.83
CA GLY A 171 2.97 -4.15 -20.22
C GLY A 171 1.61 -4.03 -20.89
N ARG A 172 1.52 -3.32 -22.02
CA ARG A 172 0.38 -3.44 -22.93
C ARG A 172 0.51 -4.79 -23.63
N ARG A 173 -0.54 -5.61 -23.61
CA ARG A 173 -0.64 -6.69 -24.61
C ARG A 173 -0.83 -6.01 -25.96
N SER A 174 0.10 -6.21 -26.89
CA SER A 174 -0.18 -6.04 -28.31
C SER A 174 -1.31 -7.00 -28.69
N ARG A 175 -2.34 -6.50 -29.34
CA ARG A 175 -3.40 -7.30 -29.95
C ARG A 175 -2.83 -8.07 -31.12
#